data_cc351c23c789959914feb5c6f9045616
#
_entry.id   cc351c23c789959914feb5c6f9045616
#
_cell.length_a   1.000
_cell.length_b   1.000
_cell.length_c   1.000
_cell.angle_alpha   90.00
_cell.angle_beta   90.00
_cell.angle_gamma   90.00
#
_symmetry.space_group_name_H-M   'P 1'
#
loop_
_entity.id
_entity.type
_entity.pdbx_description
1 polymer ?
#
loop_
_entity_poly.entity_id
_entity_poly.type
_entity_poly.pdbx_seq_one_letter_code
_entity_poly.pdbx_strand_id
1 'polypeptide(L)'
;MWKNIRVACLLLVLLIVVINAYRDQNQDWNQPINILLHPINADGLPTTEKYIQQLQQNDFAEVKQYLEKNSQQYRGQSSYFMIQMGRELDQTPPKMSEQPSILNNILWSLKFRYYAWKQHESIDGSPSLTLYLNYYDPKNTKELKHSTALERGRIGSVNLFAAHKQERQNNVVLVHELLHGFGATDKYNLANGEPLFPIGYAQYDKRPLYPQTEAEIMGGRIPLSEDKSKMPNDLEQTVISLLTAKEIGWVQ
;
A
#
# COMPACT_ATOMS: atom_id res chain seq x y z
N MET A 1 -2.32 -40.48 -23.57
CA MET A 1 -1.44 -40.26 -22.41
C MET A 1 -0.98 -38.79 -22.33
N TRP A 2 -0.28 -38.24 -23.31
CA TRP A 2 0.24 -36.85 -23.33
C TRP A 2 -0.83 -35.77 -23.19
N LYS A 3 -2.02 -35.93 -23.81
CA LYS A 3 -3.17 -34.98 -23.65
C LYS A 3 -3.65 -34.92 -22.20
N ASN A 4 -3.78 -36.08 -21.55
CA ASN A 4 -4.26 -36.13 -20.15
C ASN A 4 -3.25 -35.52 -19.17
N ILE A 5 -1.94 -35.68 -19.42
CA ILE A 5 -0.88 -35.03 -18.63
C ILE A 5 -0.97 -33.51 -18.75
N ARG A 6 -1.12 -32.97 -19.97
CA ARG A 6 -1.30 -31.51 -20.18
C ARG A 6 -2.53 -30.98 -19.47
N VAL A 7 -3.66 -31.69 -19.56
CA VAL A 7 -4.89 -31.30 -18.87
C VAL A 7 -4.69 -31.31 -17.35
N ALA A 8 -4.06 -32.36 -16.81
CA ALA A 8 -3.76 -32.44 -15.37
C ALA A 8 -2.84 -31.29 -14.90
N CYS A 9 -1.79 -30.97 -15.68
CA CYS A 9 -0.92 -29.83 -15.37
C CYS A 9 -1.67 -28.49 -15.39
N LEU A 10 -2.56 -28.27 -16.38
CA LEU A 10 -3.37 -27.05 -16.45
C LEU A 10 -4.34 -26.93 -15.26
N LEU A 11 -4.98 -28.05 -14.88
CA LEU A 11 -5.87 -28.09 -13.72
C LEU A 11 -5.11 -27.81 -12.40
N LEU A 12 -3.89 -28.36 -12.28
CA LEU A 12 -3.02 -28.08 -11.12
C LEU A 12 -2.64 -26.60 -11.04
N VAL A 13 -2.24 -26.00 -12.17
CA VAL A 13 -1.94 -24.56 -12.23
C VAL A 13 -3.17 -23.74 -11.87
N LEU A 14 -4.35 -24.08 -12.42
CA LEU A 14 -5.60 -23.40 -12.09
C LEU A 14 -5.92 -23.51 -10.59
N LEU A 15 -5.77 -24.69 -10.00
CA LEU A 15 -5.99 -24.92 -8.57
C LEU A 15 -5.05 -24.06 -7.72
N ILE A 16 -3.77 -23.97 -8.05
CA ILE A 16 -2.80 -23.12 -7.36
C ILE A 16 -3.21 -21.65 -7.46
N VAL A 17 -3.63 -21.19 -8.65
CA VAL A 17 -4.10 -19.80 -8.85
C VAL A 17 -5.33 -19.50 -8.00
N VAL A 18 -6.31 -20.42 -7.96
CA VAL A 18 -7.53 -20.27 -7.17
C VAL A 18 -7.21 -20.24 -5.66
N ILE A 19 -6.35 -21.14 -5.18
CA ILE A 19 -5.93 -21.16 -3.75
C ILE A 19 -5.22 -19.86 -3.39
N ASN A 20 -4.30 -19.38 -4.23
CA ASN A 20 -3.60 -18.12 -3.96
C ASN A 20 -4.57 -16.94 -3.99
N ALA A 21 -5.47 -16.86 -4.97
CA ALA A 21 -6.49 -15.81 -5.04
C ALA A 21 -7.41 -15.82 -3.80
N TYR A 22 -7.80 -17.01 -3.33
CA TYR A 22 -8.60 -17.15 -2.12
C TYR A 22 -7.83 -16.65 -0.87
N ARG A 23 -6.56 -17.04 -0.72
CA ARG A 23 -5.71 -16.60 0.40
C ARG A 23 -5.45 -15.09 0.35
N ASP A 24 -5.27 -14.52 -0.83
CA ASP A 24 -5.07 -13.08 -1.02
C ASP A 24 -6.32 -12.27 -0.64
N GLN A 25 -7.51 -12.85 -0.85
CA GLN A 25 -8.79 -12.22 -0.50
C GLN A 25 -9.19 -12.40 0.97
N ASN A 26 -8.67 -13.44 1.64
CA ASN A 26 -9.07 -13.80 3.01
C ASN A 26 -7.84 -13.77 3.92
N GLN A 27 -7.47 -12.55 4.36
CA GLN A 27 -6.40 -12.38 5.34
C GLN A 27 -6.83 -12.98 6.68
N ASP A 28 -6.04 -13.92 7.21
CA ASP A 28 -6.18 -14.35 8.60
C ASP A 28 -5.48 -13.35 9.53
N TRP A 29 -6.26 -12.48 10.12
CA TRP A 29 -5.80 -11.44 11.02
C TRP A 29 -5.40 -11.95 12.42
N ASN A 30 -5.59 -13.24 12.71
CA ASN A 30 -5.16 -13.88 13.96
C ASN A 30 -3.72 -14.44 13.85
N GLN A 31 -3.18 -14.48 12.64
CA GLN A 31 -1.79 -14.84 12.40
C GLN A 31 -0.90 -13.59 12.29
N PRO A 32 0.41 -13.70 12.56
CA PRO A 32 1.35 -12.61 12.30
C PRO A 32 1.33 -12.16 10.84
N ILE A 33 1.27 -10.85 10.61
CA ILE A 33 1.29 -10.23 9.29
C ILE A 33 2.70 -9.74 9.01
N ASN A 34 3.41 -10.47 8.15
CA ASN A 34 4.78 -10.13 7.76
C ASN A 34 4.76 -9.16 6.57
N ILE A 35 5.21 -7.93 6.78
CA ILE A 35 5.33 -6.89 5.78
C ILE A 35 6.80 -6.69 5.45
N LEU A 36 7.16 -6.88 4.19
CA LEU A 36 8.53 -6.69 3.70
C LEU A 36 8.60 -5.41 2.88
N LEU A 37 9.53 -4.53 3.24
CA LEU A 37 9.74 -3.23 2.61
C LEU A 37 11.10 -3.18 1.92
N HIS A 38 11.15 -3.07 0.59
CA HIS A 38 12.37 -2.94 -0.18
C HIS A 38 12.60 -1.48 -0.58
N PRO A 39 13.61 -0.78 -0.05
CA PRO A 39 13.98 0.55 -0.52
C PRO A 39 14.61 0.49 -1.90
N ILE A 40 14.36 1.52 -2.72
CA ILE A 40 14.86 1.66 -4.09
C ILE A 40 15.26 3.12 -4.33
N ASN A 41 16.46 3.36 -4.80
CA ASN A 41 16.87 4.66 -5.31
C ASN A 41 16.27 4.88 -6.71
N ALA A 42 15.08 5.50 -6.77
CA ALA A 42 14.28 5.55 -8.00
C ALA A 42 14.68 6.68 -8.96
N ASP A 43 15.44 7.67 -8.49
CA ASP A 43 15.97 8.78 -9.30
C ASP A 43 17.47 8.67 -9.59
N GLY A 44 18.15 7.67 -8.97
CA GLY A 44 19.58 7.43 -9.15
C GLY A 44 20.49 8.50 -8.56
N LEU A 45 19.97 9.38 -7.69
CA LEU A 45 20.74 10.47 -7.13
C LEU A 45 21.54 10.05 -5.90
N PRO A 46 22.77 10.55 -5.71
CA PRO A 46 23.57 10.28 -4.52
C PRO A 46 22.91 10.76 -3.21
N THR A 47 22.05 11.78 -3.27
CA THR A 47 21.30 12.29 -2.12
C THR A 47 20.23 11.30 -1.67
N THR A 48 19.55 10.69 -2.62
CA THR A 48 18.55 9.63 -2.37
C THR A 48 19.24 8.38 -1.85
N GLU A 49 20.35 8.00 -2.44
CA GLU A 49 21.19 6.88 -2.00
C GLU A 49 21.61 7.05 -0.53
N LYS A 50 22.14 8.23 -0.19
CA LYS A 50 22.55 8.53 1.19
C LYS A 50 21.38 8.46 2.17
N TYR A 51 20.18 8.88 1.77
CA TYR A 51 18.98 8.77 2.59
C TYR A 51 18.61 7.30 2.86
N ILE A 52 18.60 6.47 1.81
CA ILE A 52 18.28 5.04 1.92
C ILE A 52 19.27 4.32 2.85
N GLN A 53 20.57 4.62 2.75
CA GLN A 53 21.60 4.06 3.63
C GLN A 53 21.44 4.43 5.11
N GLN A 54 20.67 5.49 5.42
CA GLN A 54 20.38 5.93 6.79
C GLN A 54 19.07 5.36 7.33
N LEU A 55 18.23 4.73 6.47
CA LEU A 55 16.99 4.13 6.91
C LEU A 55 17.24 3.00 7.91
N GLN A 56 16.42 2.99 8.96
CA GLN A 56 16.46 1.99 10.00
C GLN A 56 15.10 1.31 10.16
N GLN A 57 15.12 0.10 10.67
CA GLN A 57 13.89 -0.65 11.00
C GLN A 57 12.91 0.16 11.87
N ASN A 58 13.43 0.98 12.78
CA ASN A 58 12.62 1.79 13.70
C ASN A 58 11.87 2.96 13.02
N ASP A 59 12.25 3.36 11.81
CA ASP A 59 11.57 4.45 11.08
C ASP A 59 10.14 4.06 10.69
N PHE A 60 9.83 2.76 10.69
CA PHE A 60 8.50 2.22 10.43
C PHE A 60 7.70 1.86 11.70
N ALA A 61 8.20 2.23 12.90
CA ALA A 61 7.53 1.91 14.17
C ALA A 61 6.16 2.60 14.29
N GLU A 62 6.02 3.84 13.80
CA GLU A 62 4.76 4.58 13.79
C GLU A 62 3.70 3.87 12.91
N VAL A 63 4.09 3.36 11.74
CA VAL A 63 3.23 2.58 10.84
C VAL A 63 2.71 1.33 11.55
N LYS A 64 3.60 0.58 12.20
CA LYS A 64 3.24 -0.61 12.97
C LYS A 64 2.24 -0.27 14.08
N GLN A 65 2.55 0.72 14.91
CA GLN A 65 1.69 1.14 16.03
C GLN A 65 0.31 1.61 15.55
N TYR A 66 0.25 2.35 14.45
CA TYR A 66 -1.00 2.81 13.85
C TYR A 66 -1.88 1.64 13.42
N LEU A 67 -1.31 0.65 12.70
CA LEU A 67 -2.04 -0.53 12.26
C LEU A 67 -2.50 -1.40 13.44
N GLU A 68 -1.65 -1.63 14.45
CA GLU A 68 -1.98 -2.39 15.65
C GLU A 68 -3.12 -1.73 16.44
N LYS A 69 -3.03 -0.42 16.69
CA LYS A 69 -4.06 0.37 17.38
C LYS A 69 -5.42 0.29 16.67
N ASN A 70 -5.43 0.53 15.35
CA ASN A 70 -6.68 0.51 14.58
C ASN A 70 -7.27 -0.90 14.46
N SER A 71 -6.43 -1.94 14.30
CA SER A 71 -6.91 -3.31 14.30
C SER A 71 -7.57 -3.69 15.62
N GLN A 72 -6.99 -3.27 16.76
CA GLN A 72 -7.60 -3.47 18.08
C GLN A 72 -8.95 -2.78 18.21
N GLN A 73 -9.07 -1.54 17.70
CA GLN A 73 -10.32 -0.78 17.73
C GLN A 73 -11.46 -1.51 17.03
N TYR A 74 -11.20 -2.08 15.85
CA TYR A 74 -12.25 -2.70 15.03
C TYR A 74 -12.48 -4.18 15.32
N ARG A 75 -11.44 -4.91 15.71
CA ARG A 75 -11.51 -6.36 15.96
C ARG A 75 -11.71 -6.73 17.42
N GLY A 76 -11.56 -5.76 18.36
CA GLY A 76 -11.52 -6.02 19.79
C GLY A 76 -10.20 -6.67 20.27
N GLN A 77 -9.31 -7.03 19.34
CA GLN A 77 -7.96 -7.55 19.61
C GLN A 77 -6.98 -7.01 18.57
N SER A 78 -5.74 -6.75 18.99
CA SER A 78 -4.71 -6.28 18.08
C SER A 78 -4.25 -7.39 17.14
N SER A 79 -4.11 -7.07 15.84
CA SER A 79 -3.34 -7.90 14.92
C SER A 79 -1.85 -7.63 15.13
N TYR A 80 -1.03 -8.67 14.99
CA TYR A 80 0.41 -8.55 15.17
C TYR A 80 1.09 -8.28 13.83
N PHE A 81 1.67 -7.10 13.67
CA PHE A 81 2.38 -6.70 12.45
C PHE A 81 3.90 -6.80 12.66
N MET A 82 4.55 -7.52 11.76
CA MET A 82 6.01 -7.60 11.66
C MET A 82 6.42 -6.85 10.38
N ILE A 83 6.88 -5.61 10.55
CA ILE A 83 7.41 -4.82 9.42
C ILE A 83 8.91 -5.07 9.39
N GLN A 84 9.43 -5.49 8.25
CA GLN A 84 10.84 -5.79 8.07
C GLN A 84 11.38 -5.03 6.86
N MET A 85 12.57 -4.45 7.02
CA MET A 85 13.27 -3.83 5.93
C MET A 85 14.10 -4.91 5.21
N GLY A 86 13.78 -5.13 3.93
CA GLY A 86 14.54 -5.99 3.04
C GLY A 86 15.75 -5.28 2.44
N ARG A 87 16.48 -5.98 1.60
CA ARG A 87 17.61 -5.39 0.88
C ARG A 87 17.18 -4.25 -0.04
N GLU A 88 18.06 -3.29 -0.25
CA GLU A 88 17.91 -2.31 -1.32
C GLU A 88 17.92 -2.98 -2.69
N LEU A 89 17.09 -2.47 -3.61
CA LEU A 89 16.99 -2.98 -4.97
C LEU A 89 17.43 -1.92 -5.99
N ASP A 90 18.14 -2.36 -7.04
CA ASP A 90 18.67 -1.49 -8.08
C ASP A 90 17.63 -1.09 -9.14
N GLN A 91 16.49 -1.76 -9.21
CA GLN A 91 15.50 -1.57 -10.26
C GLN A 91 14.11 -1.32 -9.68
N THR A 92 13.42 -0.30 -10.17
CA THR A 92 12.03 -0.04 -9.83
C THR A 92 11.10 -1.11 -10.45
N PRO A 93 9.96 -1.40 -9.81
CA PRO A 93 8.91 -2.22 -10.40
C PRO A 93 8.44 -1.67 -11.77
N PRO A 94 7.85 -2.53 -12.62
CA PRO A 94 7.31 -2.10 -13.90
C PRO A 94 6.21 -1.05 -13.69
N LYS A 95 6.29 0.07 -14.42
CA LYS A 95 5.29 1.15 -14.35
C LYS A 95 4.03 0.75 -15.11
N MET A 96 2.88 1.17 -14.60
CA MET A 96 1.60 1.02 -15.31
C MET A 96 1.62 1.86 -16.60
N SER A 97 0.95 1.35 -17.63
CA SER A 97 0.81 2.08 -18.90
C SER A 97 -0.02 3.35 -18.73
N GLU A 98 0.39 4.43 -19.36
CA GLU A 98 -0.39 5.68 -19.42
C GLU A 98 -1.66 5.53 -20.29
N GLN A 99 -1.74 4.47 -21.10
CA GLN A 99 -2.93 4.12 -21.88
C GLN A 99 -3.64 2.95 -21.21
N PRO A 100 -4.66 3.21 -20.37
CA PRO A 100 -5.36 2.16 -19.66
C PRO A 100 -6.16 1.30 -20.65
N SER A 101 -5.86 0.01 -20.68
CA SER A 101 -6.65 -1.01 -21.34
C SER A 101 -6.62 -2.30 -20.51
N ILE A 102 -7.66 -3.12 -20.61
CA ILE A 102 -7.74 -4.38 -19.87
C ILE A 102 -6.48 -5.24 -20.15
N LEU A 103 -6.07 -5.30 -21.43
CA LEU A 103 -4.91 -6.10 -21.83
C LEU A 103 -3.61 -5.54 -21.24
N ASN A 104 -3.42 -4.20 -21.27
CA ASN A 104 -2.24 -3.55 -20.69
C ASN A 104 -2.18 -3.77 -19.17
N ASN A 105 -3.30 -3.71 -18.48
CA ASN A 105 -3.37 -3.95 -17.04
C ASN A 105 -3.04 -5.40 -16.70
N ILE A 106 -3.52 -6.38 -17.47
CA ILE A 106 -3.17 -7.79 -17.30
C ILE A 106 -1.66 -7.99 -17.53
N LEU A 107 -1.11 -7.48 -18.63
CA LEU A 107 0.32 -7.60 -18.94
C LEU A 107 1.19 -6.92 -17.87
N TRP A 108 0.80 -5.74 -17.40
CA TRP A 108 1.48 -5.06 -16.31
C TRP A 108 1.45 -5.89 -15.01
N SER A 109 0.29 -6.42 -14.63
CA SER A 109 0.15 -7.27 -13.44
C SER A 109 1.04 -8.51 -13.52
N LEU A 110 1.11 -9.17 -14.69
CA LEU A 110 1.99 -10.32 -14.90
C LEU A 110 3.48 -9.93 -14.80
N LYS A 111 3.88 -8.80 -15.40
CA LYS A 111 5.24 -8.27 -15.30
C LYS A 111 5.61 -7.93 -13.86
N PHE A 112 4.69 -7.33 -13.10
CA PHE A 112 4.93 -6.98 -11.71
C PHE A 112 5.05 -8.22 -10.82
N ARG A 113 4.21 -9.23 -11.01
CA ARG A 113 4.34 -10.54 -10.32
C ARG A 113 5.65 -11.26 -10.66
N TYR A 114 6.09 -11.20 -11.93
CA TYR A 114 7.38 -11.74 -12.34
C TYR A 114 8.55 -10.98 -11.69
N TYR A 115 8.47 -9.64 -11.64
CA TYR A 115 9.45 -8.82 -10.94
C TYR A 115 9.51 -9.19 -9.44
N ALA A 116 8.38 -9.27 -8.78
CA ALA A 116 8.29 -9.66 -7.37
C ALA A 116 8.87 -11.06 -7.11
N TRP A 117 8.56 -12.01 -7.98
CA TRP A 117 9.15 -13.35 -7.91
C TRP A 117 10.68 -13.34 -8.06
N LYS A 118 11.21 -12.55 -8.99
CA LYS A 118 12.66 -12.40 -9.20
C LYS A 118 13.36 -11.75 -8.01
N GLN A 119 12.69 -10.80 -7.35
CA GLN A 119 13.22 -10.08 -6.19
C GLN A 119 12.86 -10.73 -4.85
N HIS A 120 12.26 -11.92 -4.91
CA HIS A 120 11.84 -12.62 -3.70
C HIS A 120 13.01 -12.79 -2.71
N GLU A 121 12.76 -12.38 -1.47
CA GLU A 121 13.67 -12.55 -0.35
C GLU A 121 12.95 -13.38 0.72
N SER A 122 13.56 -14.47 1.13
CA SER A 122 13.04 -15.30 2.22
C SER A 122 13.56 -14.72 3.54
N ILE A 123 12.68 -14.04 4.25
CA ILE A 123 12.88 -13.64 5.62
C ILE A 123 12.07 -14.62 6.47
N ASP A 124 12.26 -14.67 7.78
CA ASP A 124 11.58 -15.59 8.71
C ASP A 124 10.08 -15.84 8.37
N GLY A 125 9.83 -16.70 7.39
CA GLY A 125 8.54 -16.96 6.79
C GLY A 125 8.31 -16.24 5.44
N SER A 126 7.28 -16.64 4.69
CA SER A 126 6.87 -15.92 3.48
C SER A 126 6.19 -14.60 3.86
N PRO A 127 6.55 -13.46 3.24
CA PRO A 127 5.89 -12.20 3.51
C PRO A 127 4.41 -12.26 3.16
N SER A 128 3.58 -11.73 4.05
CA SER A 128 2.14 -11.55 3.81
C SER A 128 1.89 -10.45 2.77
N LEU A 129 2.78 -9.47 2.72
CA LEU A 129 2.75 -8.33 1.81
C LEU A 129 4.17 -7.81 1.57
N THR A 130 4.50 -7.47 0.31
CA THR A 130 5.78 -6.85 -0.05
C THR A 130 5.53 -5.51 -0.71
N LEU A 131 6.16 -4.45 -0.20
CA LEU A 131 6.14 -3.12 -0.82
C LEU A 131 7.53 -2.71 -1.30
N TYR A 132 7.56 -2.16 -2.50
CA TYR A 132 8.75 -1.60 -3.13
C TYR A 132 8.71 -0.08 -2.98
N LEU A 133 9.59 0.46 -2.13
CA LEU A 133 9.62 1.87 -1.73
C LEU A 133 10.55 2.65 -2.67
N ASN A 134 9.99 3.31 -3.67
CA ASN A 134 10.73 4.12 -4.63
C ASN A 134 10.97 5.51 -4.03
N TYR A 135 12.18 5.80 -3.64
CA TYR A 135 12.57 7.08 -3.05
C TYR A 135 13.04 8.07 -4.11
N TYR A 136 12.64 9.33 -3.96
CA TYR A 136 12.96 10.46 -4.84
C TYR A 136 13.42 11.67 -4.03
N ASP A 137 14.45 12.38 -4.50
CA ASP A 137 14.89 13.65 -3.89
C ASP A 137 13.84 14.76 -4.13
N PRO A 138 13.27 15.36 -3.05
CA PRO A 138 12.26 16.41 -3.18
C PRO A 138 12.78 17.71 -3.82
N LYS A 139 14.09 17.90 -3.94
CA LYS A 139 14.67 19.04 -4.64
C LYS A 139 14.49 18.94 -6.14
N ASN A 140 14.50 17.74 -6.68
CA ASN A 140 14.41 17.47 -8.10
C ASN A 140 13.01 16.97 -8.52
N THR A 141 12.26 16.38 -7.59
CA THR A 141 10.91 15.87 -7.83
C THR A 141 9.92 16.64 -6.98
N LYS A 142 9.14 17.54 -7.58
CA LYS A 142 8.16 18.37 -6.85
C LYS A 142 6.91 17.59 -6.49
N GLU A 143 6.48 16.69 -7.35
CA GLU A 143 5.28 15.85 -7.18
C GLU A 143 5.62 14.40 -7.50
N LEU A 144 5.21 13.51 -6.61
CA LEU A 144 5.35 12.08 -6.84
C LEU A 144 4.20 11.59 -7.72
N LYS A 145 4.50 10.68 -8.63
CA LYS A 145 3.46 9.93 -9.34
C LYS A 145 2.67 9.08 -8.33
N HIS A 146 1.43 8.77 -8.66
CA HIS A 146 0.63 7.87 -7.83
C HIS A 146 1.38 6.57 -7.57
N SER A 147 1.34 6.13 -6.33
CA SER A 147 1.76 4.78 -5.95
C SER A 147 0.79 3.76 -6.56
N THR A 148 1.14 2.50 -6.58
CA THR A 148 0.31 1.48 -7.20
C THR A 148 0.45 0.17 -6.43
N ALA A 149 -0.58 -0.23 -5.71
CA ALA A 149 -0.67 -1.57 -5.16
C ALA A 149 -1.57 -2.45 -6.06
N LEU A 150 -1.23 -3.72 -6.19
CA LEU A 150 -2.18 -4.68 -6.72
C LEU A 150 -3.19 -4.99 -5.62
N GLU A 151 -4.43 -4.54 -5.79
CA GLU A 151 -5.52 -4.88 -4.89
C GLU A 151 -5.52 -6.39 -4.64
N ARG A 152 -5.44 -6.78 -3.36
CA ARG A 152 -5.37 -8.19 -2.95
C ARG A 152 -4.23 -8.99 -3.60
N GLY A 153 -3.21 -8.30 -4.17
CA GLY A 153 -2.08 -8.94 -4.86
C GLY A 153 -0.85 -9.14 -3.97
N ARG A 154 -0.91 -8.65 -2.73
CA ARG A 154 0.17 -8.74 -1.75
C ARG A 154 1.50 -8.13 -2.19
N ILE A 155 1.49 -7.31 -3.23
CA ILE A 155 2.63 -6.54 -3.71
C ILE A 155 2.21 -5.13 -4.09
N GLY A 156 3.04 -4.14 -3.78
CA GLY A 156 2.80 -2.74 -4.12
C GLY A 156 4.09 -1.98 -4.42
N SER A 157 3.97 -0.90 -5.19
CA SER A 157 5.03 0.03 -5.53
C SER A 157 4.65 1.41 -4.98
N VAL A 158 5.40 1.88 -4.00
CA VAL A 158 5.12 3.10 -3.24
C VAL A 158 6.14 4.16 -3.59
N ASN A 159 5.70 5.34 -3.99
CA ASN A 159 6.57 6.47 -4.29
C ASN A 159 6.67 7.39 -3.07
N LEU A 160 7.88 7.64 -2.59
CA LEU A 160 8.17 8.38 -1.36
C LEU A 160 9.25 9.43 -1.57
N PHE A 161 9.31 10.43 -0.71
CA PHE A 161 10.38 11.41 -0.72
C PHE A 161 11.56 10.97 0.16
N ALA A 162 12.77 11.09 -0.38
CA ALA A 162 14.04 10.84 0.32
C ALA A 162 14.43 12.06 1.17
N ALA A 163 13.67 12.34 2.24
CA ALA A 163 13.94 13.45 3.14
C ALA A 163 13.35 13.21 4.54
N HIS A 164 14.17 13.36 5.60
CA HIS A 164 13.75 13.15 6.98
C HIS A 164 12.52 14.00 7.39
N LYS A 165 12.41 15.24 6.91
CA LYS A 165 11.24 16.09 7.18
C LYS A 165 9.94 15.59 6.53
N GLN A 166 10.01 14.64 5.63
CA GLN A 166 8.87 14.04 4.93
C GLN A 166 8.51 12.64 5.49
N GLU A 167 9.28 12.09 6.41
CA GLU A 167 9.10 10.72 6.92
C GLU A 167 7.69 10.48 7.48
N ARG A 168 7.20 11.40 8.29
CA ARG A 168 5.85 11.26 8.86
C ARG A 168 4.75 11.27 7.78
N GLN A 169 4.93 12.09 6.74
CA GLN A 169 4.00 12.12 5.60
C GLN A 169 4.18 10.90 4.70
N ASN A 170 5.41 10.39 4.51
CA ASN A 170 5.67 9.12 3.85
C ASN A 170 4.96 7.95 4.55
N ASN A 171 4.87 7.96 5.89
CA ASN A 171 4.16 6.94 6.66
C ASN A 171 2.66 6.94 6.35
N VAL A 172 2.05 8.11 6.09
CA VAL A 172 0.64 8.19 5.63
C VAL A 172 0.47 7.49 4.29
N VAL A 173 1.34 7.79 3.32
CA VAL A 173 1.31 7.13 2.00
C VAL A 173 1.55 5.63 2.13
N LEU A 174 2.52 5.23 2.95
CA LEU A 174 2.85 3.83 3.18
C LEU A 174 1.67 3.04 3.76
N VAL A 175 0.97 3.59 4.77
CA VAL A 175 -0.23 2.94 5.34
C VAL A 175 -1.35 2.86 4.31
N HIS A 176 -1.59 3.90 3.52
CA HIS A 176 -2.57 3.90 2.44
C HIS A 176 -2.31 2.72 1.48
N GLU A 177 -1.09 2.58 0.99
CA GLU A 177 -0.72 1.49 0.07
C GLU A 177 -0.74 0.09 0.73
N LEU A 178 -0.41 0.00 2.02
CA LEU A 178 -0.57 -1.24 2.78
C LEU A 178 -2.04 -1.69 2.83
N LEU A 179 -2.95 -0.76 3.06
CA LEU A 179 -4.39 -1.06 3.11
C LEU A 179 -4.94 -1.50 1.75
N HIS A 180 -4.44 -0.95 0.63
CA HIS A 180 -4.73 -1.48 -0.71
C HIS A 180 -4.29 -2.94 -0.85
N GLY A 181 -3.10 -3.28 -0.35
CA GLY A 181 -2.59 -4.66 -0.35
C GLY A 181 -3.51 -5.64 0.38
N PHE A 182 -4.31 -5.16 1.33
CA PHE A 182 -5.32 -5.94 2.06
C PHE A 182 -6.74 -5.81 1.49
N GLY A 183 -6.94 -5.00 0.45
CA GLY A 183 -8.20 -4.92 -0.29
C GLY A 183 -9.02 -3.66 -0.06
N ALA A 184 -8.47 -2.64 0.61
CA ALA A 184 -9.12 -1.32 0.68
C ALA A 184 -9.16 -0.66 -0.70
N THR A 185 -10.22 0.08 -0.97
CA THR A 185 -10.40 0.84 -2.21
C THR A 185 -10.19 2.32 -1.97
N ASP A 186 -9.75 3.05 -3.01
CA ASP A 186 -9.65 4.50 -2.97
C ASP A 186 -11.00 5.16 -2.70
N LYS A 187 -10.99 6.21 -1.87
CA LYS A 187 -12.17 7.01 -1.51
C LYS A 187 -12.01 8.46 -1.91
N TYR A 188 -11.29 8.69 -3.02
CA TYR A 188 -11.12 9.98 -3.66
C TYR A 188 -11.40 9.87 -5.16
N ASN A 189 -11.68 11.00 -5.78
CA ASN A 189 -11.87 11.09 -7.22
C ASN A 189 -10.52 11.04 -7.93
N LEU A 190 -10.30 10.02 -8.76
CA LEU A 190 -9.04 9.79 -9.48
C LEU A 190 -8.66 10.94 -10.45
N ALA A 191 -9.62 11.78 -10.86
CA ALA A 191 -9.35 12.88 -11.79
C ALA A 191 -8.72 14.11 -11.12
N ASN A 192 -9.04 14.35 -9.83
CA ASN A 192 -8.58 15.55 -9.12
C ASN A 192 -7.99 15.28 -7.73
N GLY A 193 -8.01 14.03 -7.26
CA GLY A 193 -7.49 13.63 -5.95
C GLY A 193 -8.31 14.10 -4.74
N GLU A 194 -9.52 14.67 -4.97
CA GLU A 194 -10.36 15.16 -3.87
C GLU A 194 -11.16 14.00 -3.23
N PRO A 195 -11.26 13.96 -1.87
CA PRO A 195 -12.01 12.94 -1.16
C PRO A 195 -13.48 12.90 -1.56
N LEU A 196 -14.04 11.70 -1.71
CA LEU A 196 -15.44 11.49 -2.05
C LEU A 196 -16.33 11.58 -0.82
N PHE A 197 -17.26 12.53 -0.79
CA PHE A 197 -18.26 12.62 0.27
C PHE A 197 -19.33 11.52 0.10
N PRO A 198 -19.74 10.84 1.16
CA PRO A 198 -19.25 10.91 2.56
C PRO A 198 -18.10 9.93 2.86
N ILE A 199 -17.81 8.98 1.97
CA ILE A 199 -16.96 7.80 2.24
C ILE A 199 -15.47 8.11 2.42
N GLY A 200 -14.99 9.20 1.80
CA GLY A 200 -13.61 9.68 1.90
C GLY A 200 -13.40 10.74 2.99
N TYR A 201 -14.42 10.98 3.85
CA TYR A 201 -14.37 11.97 4.91
C TYR A 201 -14.23 11.31 6.28
N ALA A 202 -13.29 11.80 7.09
CA ALA A 202 -13.10 11.32 8.47
C ALA A 202 -14.30 11.66 9.36
N GLN A 203 -14.86 12.85 9.19
CA GLN A 203 -15.92 13.43 10.03
C GLN A 203 -17.11 13.86 9.15
N TYR A 204 -17.72 12.91 8.42
CA TYR A 204 -18.79 13.19 7.44
C TYR A 204 -20.08 13.79 8.06
N ASP A 205 -20.28 13.64 9.36
CA ASP A 205 -21.43 14.13 10.12
C ASP A 205 -21.15 15.44 10.87
N LYS A 206 -19.91 15.97 10.80
CA LYS A 206 -19.52 17.23 11.44
C LYS A 206 -20.39 18.41 10.99
N ARG A 207 -20.65 19.35 11.92
CA ARG A 207 -21.40 20.58 11.64
C ARG A 207 -20.67 21.79 12.24
N PRO A 208 -20.21 22.79 11.45
CA PRO A 208 -20.19 22.80 9.98
C PRO A 208 -19.30 21.70 9.42
N LEU A 209 -19.59 21.20 8.19
CA LEU A 209 -18.86 20.11 7.57
C LEU A 209 -17.37 20.46 7.37
N TYR A 210 -17.07 21.68 7.03
CA TYR A 210 -15.73 22.19 6.78
C TYR A 210 -15.26 23.21 7.82
N PRO A 211 -13.94 23.36 8.03
CA PRO A 211 -12.90 22.44 7.58
C PRO A 211 -12.92 21.13 8.39
N GLN A 212 -12.54 20.01 7.76
CA GLN A 212 -12.21 18.78 8.47
C GLN A 212 -10.86 18.95 9.18
N THR A 213 -10.59 18.13 10.21
CA THR A 213 -9.31 18.13 10.94
C THR A 213 -8.46 16.89 10.65
N GLU A 214 -9.09 15.85 10.14
CA GLU A 214 -8.49 14.56 9.83
C GLU A 214 -8.89 14.11 8.43
N ALA A 215 -8.08 13.23 7.84
CA ALA A 215 -8.38 12.52 6.61
C ALA A 215 -8.90 11.11 6.90
N GLU A 216 -9.87 10.64 6.15
CA GLU A 216 -10.02 9.20 5.97
C GLU A 216 -8.80 8.71 5.18
N ILE A 217 -8.11 7.67 5.67
CA ILE A 217 -6.79 7.27 5.12
C ILE A 217 -6.85 6.92 3.63
N MET A 218 -7.93 6.25 3.17
CA MET A 218 -8.14 5.92 1.76
C MET A 218 -8.73 7.08 0.95
N GLY A 219 -9.21 8.14 1.61
CA GLY A 219 -9.52 9.44 1.02
C GLY A 219 -8.27 10.29 0.79
N GLY A 220 -7.18 9.98 1.49
CA GLY A 220 -5.84 10.51 1.28
C GLY A 220 -5.62 11.97 1.66
N ARG A 221 -6.66 12.78 1.82
CA ARG A 221 -6.56 14.24 2.06
C ARG A 221 -7.60 14.71 3.07
N ILE A 222 -7.28 15.80 3.77
CA ILE A 222 -8.17 16.48 4.72
C ILE A 222 -8.98 17.51 3.95
N PRO A 223 -10.32 17.39 3.84
CA PRO A 223 -11.18 18.38 3.18
C PRO A 223 -11.21 19.71 3.97
N LEU A 224 -10.84 20.81 3.33
CA LEU A 224 -10.87 22.18 3.93
C LEU A 224 -12.09 22.97 3.49
N SER A 225 -12.57 22.72 2.27
CA SER A 225 -13.81 23.22 1.68
C SER A 225 -14.34 22.17 0.70
N GLU A 226 -15.37 22.47 -0.06
CA GLU A 226 -15.94 21.59 -1.08
C GLU A 226 -14.94 21.25 -2.19
N ASP A 227 -14.04 22.21 -2.52
CA ASP A 227 -13.10 22.15 -3.65
C ASP A 227 -11.63 22.22 -3.24
N LYS A 228 -11.32 22.17 -1.93
CA LYS A 228 -9.96 22.27 -1.41
C LYS A 228 -9.70 21.26 -0.32
N SER A 229 -8.58 20.58 -0.47
CA SER A 229 -8.06 19.66 0.53
C SER A 229 -6.55 19.81 0.71
N LYS A 230 -6.02 19.22 1.75
CA LYS A 230 -4.58 19.16 2.00
C LYS A 230 -4.16 17.74 2.39
N MET A 231 -2.92 17.39 2.11
CA MET A 231 -2.31 16.16 2.61
C MET A 231 -2.19 16.22 4.15
N PRO A 232 -2.51 15.13 4.89
CA PRO A 232 -2.15 15.03 6.30
C PRO A 232 -0.63 15.13 6.49
N ASN A 233 -0.19 15.71 7.62
CA ASN A 233 1.23 15.81 7.92
C ASN A 233 1.79 14.49 8.47
N ASP A 234 0.93 13.69 9.08
CA ASP A 234 1.28 12.45 9.77
C ASP A 234 0.05 11.55 9.96
N LEU A 235 0.27 10.35 10.51
CA LEU A 235 -0.78 9.37 10.79
C LEU A 235 -1.74 9.81 11.91
N GLU A 236 -1.35 10.74 12.79
CA GLU A 236 -2.23 11.25 13.85
C GLU A 236 -3.38 12.09 13.25
N GLN A 237 -3.20 12.64 12.05
CA GLN A 237 -4.22 13.37 11.30
C GLN A 237 -5.05 12.47 10.37
N THR A 238 -5.05 11.16 10.60
CA THR A 238 -5.78 10.20 9.76
C THR A 238 -6.64 9.27 10.60
N VAL A 239 -7.69 8.75 9.98
CA VAL A 239 -8.53 7.68 10.53
C VAL A 239 -8.74 6.58 9.50
N ILE A 240 -8.88 5.35 9.95
CA ILE A 240 -9.42 4.25 9.15
C ILE A 240 -10.94 4.24 9.39
N SER A 241 -11.73 4.44 8.36
CA SER A 241 -13.20 4.40 8.49
C SER A 241 -13.72 2.98 8.70
N LEU A 242 -14.97 2.86 9.19
CA LEU A 242 -15.65 1.58 9.29
C LEU A 242 -15.76 0.89 7.92
N LEU A 243 -15.94 1.65 6.83
CA LEU A 243 -16.00 1.11 5.48
C LEU A 243 -14.66 0.49 5.08
N THR A 244 -13.55 1.20 5.28
CA THR A 244 -12.21 0.69 5.04
C THR A 244 -11.91 -0.54 5.90
N ALA A 245 -12.28 -0.51 7.18
CA ALA A 245 -12.10 -1.65 8.09
C ALA A 245 -12.89 -2.89 7.63
N LYS A 246 -14.09 -2.71 7.05
CA LYS A 246 -14.87 -3.81 6.44
C LYS A 246 -14.21 -4.35 5.17
N GLU A 247 -13.74 -3.48 4.29
CA GLU A 247 -13.10 -3.88 3.02
C GLU A 247 -11.86 -4.77 3.26
N ILE A 248 -11.08 -4.48 4.29
CA ILE A 248 -9.89 -5.28 4.66
C ILE A 248 -10.22 -6.45 5.59
N GLY A 249 -11.48 -6.64 6.00
CA GLY A 249 -11.93 -7.76 6.83
C GLY A 249 -11.63 -7.64 8.33
N TRP A 250 -11.46 -6.42 8.86
CA TRP A 250 -11.37 -6.20 10.31
C TRP A 250 -12.72 -6.20 11.00
N VAL A 251 -13.79 -5.99 10.25
CA VAL A 251 -15.19 -6.04 10.71
C VAL A 251 -15.97 -6.94 9.77
N GLN A 252 -16.76 -7.84 10.35
CA GLN A 252 -17.69 -8.72 9.62
C GLN A 252 -19.02 -8.02 9.31
#